data_31da60d620db8b8c6dea6f9766d1129f
#
_entry.id   31da60d620db8b8c6dea6f9766d1129f
#
_cell.length_a   1.000
_cell.length_b   1.000
_cell.length_c   1.000
_cell.angle_alpha   90.00
_cell.angle_beta   90.00
_cell.angle_gamma   90.00
#
_symmetry.space_group_name_H-M   'P 1'
#
loop_
_entity.id
_entity.type
_entity.pdbx_description
1 polymer ?
#
loop_
_entity_poly.entity_id
_entity_poly.type
_entity_poly.pdbx_seq_one_letter_code
_entity_poly.pdbx_strand_id
1 'polypeptide(L)'
;MRAFAVVCCSLFFLSLPNFAESAPRVITSLGRIEPAGGVVRLAGPSGIGSVIMELKVKEGDWVEEGQLIAILDTYAVRKADQARLRAELDNAKKKLDRETRLSRAVASAVATVEDLQLNVKAAEAAVTAADAMVALSTVLAPQKGQVLFVHARPGERIGVEGVVELGRTDRMYAVAEVYETDIINVKAGQGARVLSPALPGPVSGTVESIGLKVGRMDVLGLDPVAQADARVIEVKILLDDPGVVSHLTNLQVEVEITP
;
A
#
# COMPACT_ATOMS: atom_id res chain seq x y z
N MET A 1 84.09 -7.72 58.55
CA MET A 1 82.84 -8.51 58.48
C MET A 1 81.84 -7.70 57.73
N ARG A 2 81.47 -8.20 56.54
CA ARG A 2 80.65 -7.49 55.55
C ARG A 2 79.20 -7.98 55.68
N ALA A 3 78.26 -7.07 55.91
CA ALA A 3 76.82 -7.35 55.91
C ALA A 3 76.24 -7.19 54.53
N PHE A 4 75.63 -8.24 54.03
CA PHE A 4 74.85 -8.25 52.74
C PHE A 4 73.44 -7.79 53.02
N ALA A 5 72.98 -6.72 52.38
CA ALA A 5 71.60 -6.31 52.36
C ALA A 5 70.89 -6.93 51.18
N VAL A 6 69.90 -7.74 51.39
CA VAL A 6 69.02 -8.32 50.38
C VAL A 6 67.87 -7.32 50.09
N VAL A 7 67.83 -6.76 48.89
CA VAL A 7 66.71 -5.93 48.42
C VAL A 7 65.67 -6.85 47.73
N CYS A 8 64.50 -6.95 48.39
CA CYS A 8 63.39 -7.69 47.91
C CYS A 8 62.54 -6.77 46.95
N CYS A 9 62.63 -7.01 45.62
CA CYS A 9 61.88 -6.25 44.60
C CYS A 9 60.52 -6.90 44.39
N SER A 10 59.48 -6.34 45.05
CA SER A 10 58.11 -6.78 44.86
C SER A 10 57.56 -6.28 43.50
N LEU A 11 57.41 -7.17 42.51
CA LEU A 11 56.70 -6.91 41.27
C LEU A 11 55.21 -6.84 41.55
N PHE A 12 54.66 -5.63 41.46
CA PHE A 12 53.21 -5.38 41.47
C PHE A 12 52.64 -5.63 40.07
N PHE A 13 52.00 -6.79 39.85
CA PHE A 13 51.29 -7.09 38.60
C PHE A 13 49.99 -6.27 38.62
N LEU A 14 49.96 -5.18 37.83
CA LEU A 14 48.75 -4.43 37.54
C LEU A 14 47.89 -5.26 36.55
N SER A 15 46.90 -5.98 37.07
CA SER A 15 45.86 -6.62 36.22
C SER A 15 44.94 -5.55 35.65
N LEU A 16 45.11 -5.23 34.36
CA LEU A 16 44.16 -4.43 33.59
C LEU A 16 42.85 -5.22 33.47
N PRO A 17 41.69 -4.60 33.78
CA PRO A 17 40.43 -5.26 33.52
C PRO A 17 40.27 -5.44 31.99
N ASN A 18 40.18 -6.67 31.56
CA ASN A 18 39.79 -7.03 30.21
C ASN A 18 38.31 -6.64 30.05
N PHE A 19 38.02 -5.48 29.47
CA PHE A 19 36.69 -5.19 28.92
C PHE A 19 36.52 -6.15 27.75
N ALA A 20 35.89 -7.28 27.99
CA ALA A 20 35.37 -8.12 26.93
C ALA A 20 34.26 -7.31 26.25
N GLU A 21 34.62 -6.66 25.14
CA GLU A 21 33.62 -6.10 24.23
C GLU A 21 32.73 -7.26 23.79
N SER A 22 31.49 -7.27 24.26
CA SER A 22 30.53 -8.32 23.90
C SER A 22 30.33 -8.24 22.39
N ALA A 23 30.62 -9.34 21.71
CA ALA A 23 30.37 -9.44 20.27
C ALA A 23 28.94 -8.95 19.99
N PRO A 24 28.72 -8.18 18.92
CA PRO A 24 27.43 -7.67 18.56
C PRO A 24 26.44 -8.83 18.42
N ARG A 25 25.38 -8.81 19.23
CA ARG A 25 24.38 -9.88 19.29
C ARG A 25 23.43 -9.72 18.12
N VAL A 26 23.40 -10.70 17.20
CA VAL A 26 22.41 -10.76 16.13
C VAL A 26 21.00 -10.80 16.75
N ILE A 27 20.13 -9.95 16.25
CA ILE A 27 18.71 -9.91 16.65
C ILE A 27 17.92 -10.75 15.66
N THR A 28 17.31 -11.82 16.17
CA THR A 28 16.47 -12.73 15.38
C THR A 28 15.00 -12.47 15.67
N SER A 29 14.18 -12.39 14.63
CA SER A 29 12.75 -12.19 14.74
C SER A 29 11.99 -12.93 13.63
N LEU A 30 10.71 -13.19 13.85
CA LEU A 30 9.81 -13.61 12.79
C LEU A 30 9.34 -12.39 12.01
N GLY A 31 8.93 -12.62 10.77
CA GLY A 31 8.42 -11.58 9.89
C GLY A 31 7.66 -12.15 8.71
N ARG A 32 7.21 -11.27 7.84
CA ARG A 32 6.52 -11.60 6.59
C ARG A 32 7.05 -10.77 5.44
N ILE A 33 6.95 -11.30 4.24
CA ILE A 33 7.30 -10.59 3.02
C ILE A 33 6.11 -9.73 2.58
N GLU A 34 6.34 -8.44 2.32
CA GLU A 34 5.33 -7.51 1.84
C GLU A 34 5.84 -6.65 0.67
N PRO A 35 4.97 -6.30 -0.29
CA PRO A 35 5.31 -5.30 -1.30
C PRO A 35 5.38 -3.90 -0.70
N ALA A 36 6.08 -2.99 -1.38
CA ALA A 36 6.18 -1.60 -0.95
C ALA A 36 4.80 -0.95 -0.80
N GLY A 37 4.55 -0.40 0.39
CA GLY A 37 3.26 0.19 0.75
C GLY A 37 2.19 -0.82 1.18
N GLY A 38 2.55 -2.11 1.31
CA GLY A 38 1.62 -3.18 1.65
C GLY A 38 0.74 -3.61 0.48
N VAL A 39 -0.24 -4.47 0.77
CA VAL A 39 -1.24 -4.93 -0.18
C VAL A 39 -2.43 -3.99 -0.17
N VAL A 40 -2.81 -3.47 -1.35
CA VAL A 40 -3.97 -2.60 -1.52
C VAL A 40 -5.14 -3.42 -2.06
N ARG A 41 -6.20 -3.52 -1.29
CA ARG A 41 -7.46 -4.16 -1.71
C ARG A 41 -8.32 -3.14 -2.44
N LEU A 42 -8.59 -3.37 -3.71
CA LEU A 42 -9.46 -2.52 -4.49
C LEU A 42 -10.92 -2.87 -4.20
N ALA A 43 -11.55 -2.04 -3.39
CA ALA A 43 -13.00 -2.10 -3.21
C ALA A 43 -13.71 -1.66 -4.51
N GLY A 44 -14.90 -2.19 -4.73
CA GLY A 44 -15.80 -1.59 -5.70
C GLY A 44 -16.30 -0.21 -5.24
N PRO A 45 -16.78 0.64 -6.16
CA PRO A 45 -17.38 1.92 -5.78
C PRO A 45 -18.58 1.69 -4.87
N SER A 46 -18.65 2.48 -3.82
CA SER A 46 -19.65 2.60 -2.76
C SER A 46 -20.75 1.53 -2.75
N GLY A 47 -20.52 0.46 -2.00
CA GLY A 47 -21.57 -0.47 -1.64
C GLY A 47 -21.30 -1.92 -2.05
N ILE A 48 -21.51 -2.79 -1.08
CA ILE A 48 -21.63 -4.23 -1.27
C ILE A 48 -22.80 -4.47 -2.22
N GLY A 49 -22.54 -5.03 -3.40
CA GLY A 49 -23.66 -5.48 -4.23
C GLY A 49 -23.57 -5.24 -5.72
N SER A 50 -22.59 -4.47 -6.22
CA SER A 50 -22.34 -4.37 -7.66
C SER A 50 -21.83 -5.68 -8.21
N VAL A 51 -22.27 -6.03 -9.42
CA VAL A 51 -21.84 -7.22 -10.14
C VAL A 51 -20.74 -6.81 -11.14
N ILE A 52 -19.69 -7.58 -11.22
CA ILE A 52 -18.66 -7.39 -12.24
C ILE A 52 -19.22 -7.81 -13.59
N MET A 53 -19.32 -6.88 -14.54
CA MET A 53 -19.68 -7.18 -15.92
C MET A 53 -18.45 -7.67 -16.68
N GLU A 54 -17.34 -6.99 -16.50
CA GLU A 54 -16.09 -7.30 -17.20
C GLU A 54 -14.88 -7.01 -16.29
N LEU A 55 -13.93 -7.94 -16.25
CA LEU A 55 -12.63 -7.79 -15.61
C LEU A 55 -11.57 -7.65 -16.68
N LYS A 56 -10.74 -6.60 -16.62
CA LYS A 56 -9.75 -6.25 -17.64
C LYS A 56 -8.34 -6.74 -17.32
N VAL A 57 -8.15 -7.36 -16.15
CA VAL A 57 -6.85 -7.80 -15.64
C VAL A 57 -6.94 -9.22 -15.11
N LYS A 58 -5.82 -9.87 -14.99
CA LYS A 58 -5.63 -11.18 -14.35
C LYS A 58 -4.49 -11.12 -13.34
N GLU A 59 -4.39 -12.13 -12.49
CA GLU A 59 -3.29 -12.30 -11.55
C GLU A 59 -1.94 -12.29 -12.27
N GLY A 60 -0.98 -11.54 -11.73
CA GLY A 60 0.33 -11.33 -12.31
C GLY A 60 0.45 -10.12 -13.26
N ASP A 61 -0.65 -9.55 -13.74
CA ASP A 61 -0.60 -8.38 -14.63
C ASP A 61 -0.08 -7.14 -13.89
N TRP A 62 0.73 -6.35 -14.58
CA TRP A 62 1.11 -5.01 -14.13
C TRP A 62 0.10 -3.98 -14.59
N VAL A 63 -0.24 -3.06 -13.70
CA VAL A 63 -1.18 -1.96 -13.99
C VAL A 63 -0.54 -0.62 -13.62
N GLU A 64 -0.89 0.41 -14.38
CA GLU A 64 -0.52 1.80 -14.10
C GLU A 64 -1.63 2.50 -13.30
N GLU A 65 -1.29 3.59 -12.62
CA GLU A 65 -2.27 4.44 -11.93
C GLU A 65 -3.35 4.92 -12.90
N GLY A 66 -4.61 4.83 -12.49
CA GLY A 66 -5.78 5.18 -13.32
C GLY A 66 -6.18 4.14 -14.36
N GLN A 67 -5.44 3.03 -14.49
CA GLN A 67 -5.80 1.96 -15.43
C GLN A 67 -7.11 1.29 -15.03
N LEU A 68 -7.97 1.00 -16.03
CA LEU A 68 -9.25 0.33 -15.85
C LEU A 68 -9.04 -1.15 -15.44
N ILE A 69 -9.56 -1.51 -14.27
CA ILE A 69 -9.50 -2.87 -13.71
C ILE A 69 -10.79 -3.64 -13.99
N ALA A 70 -11.94 -3.03 -13.70
CA ALA A 70 -13.22 -3.69 -13.88
C ALA A 70 -14.32 -2.71 -14.30
N ILE A 71 -15.31 -3.23 -15.02
CA ILE A 71 -16.55 -2.56 -15.41
C ILE A 71 -17.71 -3.25 -14.69
N LEU A 72 -18.59 -2.45 -14.08
CA LEU A 72 -19.73 -2.94 -13.31
C LEU A 72 -21.01 -3.00 -14.18
N ASP A 73 -21.98 -3.78 -13.74
CA ASP A 73 -23.28 -3.97 -14.37
C ASP A 73 -24.06 -2.68 -14.62
N THR A 74 -23.84 -1.67 -13.78
CA THR A 74 -24.49 -0.36 -13.89
C THR A 74 -23.91 0.54 -14.99
N TYR A 75 -22.73 0.21 -15.54
CA TYR A 75 -21.99 1.08 -16.46
C TYR A 75 -22.78 1.45 -17.71
N ALA A 76 -23.41 0.47 -18.37
CA ALA A 76 -24.12 0.70 -19.63
C ALA A 76 -25.29 1.68 -19.43
N VAL A 77 -26.07 1.51 -18.36
CA VAL A 77 -27.20 2.38 -18.02
C VAL A 77 -26.73 3.79 -17.68
N ARG A 78 -25.67 3.91 -16.84
CA ARG A 78 -25.09 5.20 -16.45
C ARG A 78 -24.51 5.95 -17.64
N LYS A 79 -23.87 5.23 -18.58
CA LYS A 79 -23.32 5.80 -19.81
C LYS A 79 -24.40 6.32 -20.76
N ALA A 80 -25.51 5.60 -20.87
CA ALA A 80 -26.67 6.05 -21.66
C ALA A 80 -27.30 7.32 -21.05
N ASP A 81 -27.46 7.37 -19.73
CA ASP A 81 -27.97 8.56 -19.03
C ASP A 81 -27.04 9.77 -19.19
N GLN A 82 -25.72 9.57 -19.05
CA GLN A 82 -24.73 10.60 -19.33
C GLN A 82 -24.88 11.16 -20.77
N ALA A 83 -25.04 10.29 -21.76
CA ALA A 83 -25.21 10.72 -23.15
C ALA A 83 -26.48 11.54 -23.35
N ARG A 84 -27.59 11.15 -22.70
CA ARG A 84 -28.87 11.89 -22.71
C ARG A 84 -28.68 13.29 -22.14
N LEU A 85 -28.09 13.41 -20.95
CA LEU A 85 -27.87 14.69 -20.27
C LEU A 85 -26.91 15.60 -21.02
N ARG A 86 -25.89 15.04 -21.67
CA ARG A 86 -25.01 15.83 -22.58
C ARG A 86 -25.78 16.39 -23.78
N ALA A 87 -26.69 15.64 -24.36
CA ALA A 87 -27.55 16.12 -25.46
C ALA A 87 -28.50 17.22 -24.96
N GLU A 88 -29.05 17.11 -23.77
CA GLU A 88 -29.88 18.16 -23.14
C GLU A 88 -29.09 19.45 -22.91
N LEU A 89 -27.85 19.34 -22.40
CA LEU A 89 -26.94 20.47 -22.22
C LEU A 89 -26.63 21.16 -23.57
N ASP A 90 -26.30 20.37 -24.61
CA ASP A 90 -26.07 20.91 -25.95
C ASP A 90 -27.28 21.69 -26.48
N ASN A 91 -28.49 21.13 -26.29
CA ASN A 91 -29.73 21.81 -26.65
C ASN A 91 -29.95 23.12 -25.86
N ALA A 92 -29.69 23.11 -24.55
CA ALA A 92 -29.80 24.30 -23.71
C ALA A 92 -28.83 25.40 -24.16
N LYS A 93 -27.59 25.05 -24.49
CA LYS A 93 -26.56 25.97 -24.99
C LYS A 93 -26.98 26.57 -26.37
N LYS A 94 -27.51 25.75 -27.28
CA LYS A 94 -27.99 26.21 -28.57
C LYS A 94 -29.19 27.16 -28.45
N LYS A 95 -30.09 26.89 -27.48
CA LYS A 95 -31.24 27.80 -27.22
C LYS A 95 -30.74 29.14 -26.68
N LEU A 96 -29.82 29.15 -25.69
CA LEU A 96 -29.22 30.34 -25.14
C LEU A 96 -28.50 31.17 -26.21
N ASP A 97 -27.67 30.54 -27.05
CA ASP A 97 -26.92 31.22 -28.10
C ASP A 97 -27.87 31.88 -29.14
N ARG A 98 -28.94 31.17 -29.51
CA ARG A 98 -29.95 31.73 -30.41
C ARG A 98 -30.65 32.96 -29.82
N GLU A 99 -31.11 32.87 -28.56
CA GLU A 99 -31.81 33.94 -27.89
C GLU A 99 -30.88 35.14 -27.64
N THR A 100 -29.63 34.89 -27.26
CA THR A 100 -28.63 35.95 -27.10
C THR A 100 -28.36 36.74 -28.39
N ARG A 101 -28.39 36.04 -29.54
CA ARG A 101 -28.31 36.75 -30.85
C ARG A 101 -29.54 37.58 -31.15
N LEU A 102 -30.73 37.08 -30.83
CA LEU A 102 -31.99 37.76 -31.03
C LEU A 102 -32.16 38.94 -30.08
N SER A 103 -31.78 38.82 -28.81
CA SER A 103 -31.94 39.85 -27.78
C SER A 103 -31.10 41.11 -28.05
N ARG A 104 -29.99 41.00 -28.76
CA ARG A 104 -29.21 42.15 -29.23
C ARG A 104 -30.00 43.09 -30.14
N ALA A 105 -31.10 42.61 -30.72
CA ALA A 105 -31.99 43.37 -31.63
C ALA A 105 -33.21 43.95 -30.89
N VAL A 106 -33.62 43.42 -29.72
CA VAL A 106 -34.85 43.81 -29.01
C VAL A 106 -34.62 43.77 -27.50
N ALA A 107 -34.79 44.92 -26.80
CA ALA A 107 -34.49 45.12 -25.39
C ALA A 107 -35.37 44.33 -24.38
N SER A 108 -36.46 43.67 -24.84
CA SER A 108 -37.41 42.95 -23.96
C SER A 108 -36.99 41.51 -23.62
N ALA A 109 -35.84 41.05 -24.08
CA ALA A 109 -35.44 39.63 -23.97
C ALA A 109 -34.40 39.36 -22.84
N VAL A 110 -34.09 40.31 -21.98
CA VAL A 110 -33.06 40.15 -20.95
C VAL A 110 -33.43 39.08 -19.94
N ALA A 111 -34.66 39.09 -19.42
CA ALA A 111 -35.14 38.06 -18.47
C ALA A 111 -35.13 36.63 -19.08
N THR A 112 -35.50 36.53 -20.35
CA THR A 112 -35.46 35.24 -21.07
C THR A 112 -34.03 34.70 -21.25
N VAL A 113 -33.06 35.57 -21.49
CA VAL A 113 -31.64 35.20 -21.60
C VAL A 113 -31.11 34.75 -20.22
N GLU A 114 -31.49 35.46 -19.14
CA GLU A 114 -31.13 35.06 -17.78
C GLU A 114 -31.69 33.69 -17.40
N ASP A 115 -32.97 33.43 -17.71
CA ASP A 115 -33.59 32.11 -17.48
C ASP A 115 -32.88 30.99 -18.27
N LEU A 116 -32.51 31.24 -19.53
CA LEU A 116 -31.78 30.28 -20.34
C LEU A 116 -30.36 30.05 -19.82
N GLN A 117 -29.70 31.09 -19.26
CA GLN A 117 -28.41 30.93 -18.58
C GLN A 117 -28.52 30.03 -17.35
N LEU A 118 -29.57 30.20 -16.54
CA LEU A 118 -29.84 29.32 -15.39
C LEU A 118 -30.10 27.88 -15.84
N ASN A 119 -30.85 27.69 -16.92
CA ASN A 119 -31.09 26.35 -17.49
C ASN A 119 -29.80 25.68 -17.96
N VAL A 120 -28.88 26.41 -18.60
CA VAL A 120 -27.55 25.88 -18.98
C VAL A 120 -26.77 25.46 -17.75
N LYS A 121 -26.70 26.29 -16.70
CA LYS A 121 -26.01 25.95 -15.46
C LYS A 121 -26.59 24.69 -14.79
N ALA A 122 -27.92 24.56 -14.77
CA ALA A 122 -28.59 23.37 -14.24
C ALA A 122 -28.24 22.11 -15.05
N ALA A 123 -28.24 22.20 -16.39
CA ALA A 123 -27.84 21.10 -17.26
C ALA A 123 -26.35 20.75 -17.13
N GLU A 124 -25.46 21.71 -16.93
CA GLU A 124 -24.04 21.47 -16.64
C GLU A 124 -23.85 20.70 -15.32
N ALA A 125 -24.56 21.10 -14.27
CA ALA A 125 -24.56 20.38 -13.01
C ALA A 125 -25.07 18.94 -13.14
N ALA A 126 -26.12 18.72 -13.94
CA ALA A 126 -26.66 17.39 -14.22
C ALA A 126 -25.65 16.49 -14.98
N VAL A 127 -24.93 17.04 -15.96
CA VAL A 127 -23.85 16.30 -16.65
C VAL A 127 -22.72 15.97 -15.70
N THR A 128 -22.31 16.89 -14.85
CA THR A 128 -21.27 16.64 -13.84
C THR A 128 -21.66 15.49 -12.88
N ALA A 129 -22.91 15.47 -12.43
CA ALA A 129 -23.43 14.37 -11.63
C ALA A 129 -23.43 13.03 -12.37
N ALA A 130 -23.84 13.04 -13.66
CA ALA A 130 -23.82 11.83 -14.49
C ALA A 130 -22.40 11.33 -14.75
N ASP A 131 -21.44 12.23 -14.96
CA ASP A 131 -20.02 11.87 -15.13
C ASP A 131 -19.48 11.18 -13.88
N ALA A 132 -19.81 11.68 -12.68
CA ALA A 132 -19.48 11.05 -11.42
C ALA A 132 -20.13 9.64 -11.28
N MET A 133 -21.39 9.49 -11.70
CA MET A 133 -22.07 8.20 -11.68
C MET A 133 -21.45 7.17 -12.63
N VAL A 134 -20.96 7.60 -13.80
CA VAL A 134 -20.20 6.72 -14.70
C VAL A 134 -18.87 6.33 -14.07
N ALA A 135 -18.14 7.25 -13.44
CA ALA A 135 -16.91 6.94 -12.73
C ALA A 135 -17.13 5.88 -11.62
N LEU A 136 -18.24 5.98 -10.88
CA LEU A 136 -18.65 4.99 -9.87
C LEU A 136 -19.07 3.63 -10.47
N SER A 137 -19.12 3.47 -11.78
CA SER A 137 -19.44 2.21 -12.47
C SER A 137 -18.19 1.52 -13.01
N THR A 138 -17.01 2.01 -12.65
CA THR A 138 -15.71 1.44 -13.03
C THR A 138 -14.80 1.34 -11.82
N VAL A 139 -13.90 0.36 -11.83
CA VAL A 139 -12.85 0.22 -10.84
C VAL A 139 -11.52 0.54 -11.51
N LEU A 140 -10.82 1.53 -10.98
CA LEU A 140 -9.52 1.97 -11.49
C LEU A 140 -8.42 1.63 -10.50
N ALA A 141 -7.20 1.40 -11.00
CA ALA A 141 -6.02 1.22 -10.15
C ALA A 141 -5.66 2.56 -9.47
N PRO A 142 -5.56 2.62 -8.13
CA PRO A 142 -5.22 3.84 -7.40
C PRO A 142 -3.73 4.18 -7.47
N GLN A 143 -2.90 3.22 -7.88
CA GLN A 143 -1.46 3.34 -8.01
C GLN A 143 -0.93 2.29 -8.98
N LYS A 144 0.30 2.48 -9.45
CA LYS A 144 1.04 1.44 -10.17
C LYS A 144 1.29 0.23 -9.27
N GLY A 145 1.13 -0.97 -9.82
CA GLY A 145 1.37 -2.21 -9.09
C GLY A 145 1.11 -3.46 -9.91
N GLN A 146 1.33 -4.60 -9.29
CA GLN A 146 1.02 -5.92 -9.86
C GLN A 146 -0.25 -6.46 -9.21
N VAL A 147 -1.12 -7.08 -9.99
CA VAL A 147 -2.31 -7.78 -9.49
C VAL A 147 -1.84 -9.06 -8.78
N LEU A 148 -2.03 -9.10 -7.47
CA LEU A 148 -1.61 -10.23 -6.64
C LEU A 148 -2.68 -11.31 -6.57
N PHE A 149 -3.94 -10.90 -6.48
CA PHE A 149 -5.07 -11.80 -6.36
C PHE A 149 -6.36 -11.19 -6.92
N VAL A 150 -7.24 -12.05 -7.46
CA VAL A 150 -8.56 -11.68 -7.99
C VAL A 150 -9.65 -12.27 -7.11
N HIS A 151 -10.37 -11.42 -6.35
CA HIS A 151 -11.44 -11.85 -5.43
C HIS A 151 -12.79 -12.05 -6.12
N ALA A 152 -13.08 -11.26 -7.16
CA ALA A 152 -14.37 -11.32 -7.84
C ALA A 152 -14.20 -11.35 -9.37
N ARG A 153 -14.93 -12.25 -10.03
CA ARG A 153 -14.89 -12.50 -11.47
C ARG A 153 -16.14 -12.00 -12.17
N PRO A 154 -16.13 -11.89 -13.51
CA PRO A 154 -17.33 -11.53 -14.29
C PRO A 154 -18.55 -12.41 -13.94
N GLY A 155 -19.68 -11.76 -13.67
CA GLY A 155 -20.90 -12.38 -13.17
C GLY A 155 -21.02 -12.49 -11.66
N GLU A 156 -19.93 -12.25 -10.92
CA GLU A 156 -19.92 -12.31 -9.47
C GLU A 156 -20.20 -10.95 -8.83
N ARG A 157 -20.77 -10.98 -7.64
CA ARG A 157 -21.01 -9.80 -6.80
C ARG A 157 -19.75 -9.46 -6.02
N ILE A 158 -19.40 -8.18 -5.97
CA ILE A 158 -18.26 -7.70 -5.18
C ILE A 158 -18.59 -7.88 -3.69
N GLY A 159 -17.75 -8.63 -3.00
CA GLY A 159 -17.82 -8.88 -1.56
C GLY A 159 -17.00 -7.88 -0.74
N VAL A 160 -16.82 -8.21 0.54
CA VAL A 160 -16.02 -7.41 1.50
C VAL A 160 -14.53 -7.35 1.16
N GLU A 161 -14.02 -8.36 0.45
CA GLU A 161 -12.62 -8.46 0.03
C GLU A 161 -12.30 -7.57 -1.18
N GLY A 162 -13.33 -7.00 -1.82
CA GLY A 162 -13.17 -6.14 -2.99
C GLY A 162 -13.09 -6.92 -4.30
N VAL A 163 -12.43 -6.34 -5.29
CA VAL A 163 -12.30 -6.88 -6.65
C VAL A 163 -10.97 -7.58 -6.85
N VAL A 164 -9.87 -6.89 -6.57
CA VAL A 164 -8.49 -7.41 -6.70
C VAL A 164 -7.60 -6.87 -5.59
N GLU A 165 -6.49 -7.55 -5.35
CA GLU A 165 -5.38 -7.05 -4.54
C GLU A 165 -4.24 -6.59 -5.44
N LEU A 166 -3.69 -5.41 -5.13
CA LEU A 166 -2.53 -4.85 -5.81
C LEU A 166 -1.35 -4.70 -4.86
N GLY A 167 -0.14 -4.92 -5.36
CA GLY A 167 1.10 -4.69 -4.63
C GLY A 167 2.20 -4.13 -5.52
N ARG A 168 3.08 -3.31 -4.95
CA ARG A 168 4.27 -2.83 -5.64
C ARG A 168 5.41 -3.83 -5.48
N THR A 169 5.36 -4.91 -6.24
CA THR A 169 6.32 -6.02 -6.16
C THR A 169 7.69 -5.71 -6.79
N ASP A 170 7.84 -4.53 -7.41
CA ASP A 170 9.12 -3.97 -7.85
C ASP A 170 10.04 -3.60 -6.66
N ARG A 171 9.45 -3.41 -5.46
CA ARG A 171 10.17 -3.22 -4.21
C ARG A 171 9.52 -4.09 -3.14
N MET A 172 10.28 -4.97 -2.54
CA MET A 172 9.79 -5.90 -1.52
C MET A 172 10.48 -5.66 -0.18
N TYR A 173 9.75 -5.86 0.88
CA TYR A 173 10.21 -5.72 2.25
C TYR A 173 10.01 -7.04 3.00
N ALA A 174 10.93 -7.32 3.91
CA ALA A 174 10.64 -8.17 5.05
C ALA A 174 10.19 -7.26 6.20
N VAL A 175 8.96 -7.46 6.66
CA VAL A 175 8.43 -6.79 7.86
C VAL A 175 8.70 -7.70 9.04
N ALA A 176 9.74 -7.39 9.80
CA ALA A 176 10.20 -8.16 10.94
C ALA A 176 9.50 -7.69 12.22
N GLU A 177 8.99 -8.62 13.02
CA GLU A 177 8.32 -8.36 14.29
C GLU A 177 9.32 -8.50 15.44
N VAL A 178 10.05 -7.41 15.74
CA VAL A 178 11.10 -7.38 16.76
C VAL A 178 10.49 -7.13 18.14
N TYR A 179 10.90 -7.92 19.14
CA TYR A 179 10.45 -7.73 20.52
C TYR A 179 10.80 -6.34 21.07
N GLU A 180 9.92 -5.78 21.90
CA GLU A 180 10.12 -4.45 22.50
C GLU A 180 11.42 -4.36 23.34
N THR A 181 11.90 -5.48 23.86
CA THR A 181 13.16 -5.57 24.62
C THR A 181 14.40 -5.43 23.75
N ASP A 182 14.33 -5.84 22.49
CA ASP A 182 15.47 -5.88 21.56
C ASP A 182 15.52 -4.67 20.62
N ILE A 183 14.39 -3.95 20.48
CA ILE A 183 14.26 -2.84 19.52
C ILE A 183 15.26 -1.70 19.73
N ILE A 184 15.69 -1.48 20.97
CA ILE A 184 16.68 -0.44 21.31
C ILE A 184 18.01 -0.63 20.58
N ASN A 185 18.31 -1.87 20.17
CA ASN A 185 19.52 -2.25 19.45
C ASN A 185 19.36 -2.22 17.93
N VAL A 186 18.12 -1.98 17.42
CA VAL A 186 17.85 -1.87 15.98
C VAL A 186 17.97 -0.42 15.54
N LYS A 187 18.65 -0.19 14.42
CA LYS A 187 18.83 1.13 13.81
C LYS A 187 18.64 1.04 12.30
N ALA A 188 18.10 2.11 11.71
CA ALA A 188 18.07 2.24 10.26
C ALA A 188 19.49 2.18 9.67
N GLY A 189 19.63 1.51 8.54
CA GLY A 189 20.90 1.27 7.86
C GLY A 189 21.62 -0.02 8.27
N GLN A 190 21.17 -0.75 9.30
CA GLN A 190 21.74 -2.05 9.63
C GLN A 190 21.46 -3.09 8.56
N GLY A 191 22.41 -3.99 8.30
CA GLY A 191 22.24 -5.13 7.41
C GLY A 191 21.32 -6.19 8.04
N ALA A 192 20.56 -6.87 7.22
CA ALA A 192 19.72 -7.99 7.64
C ALA A 192 19.78 -9.13 6.64
N ARG A 193 19.50 -10.35 7.13
CA ARG A 193 19.36 -11.56 6.36
C ARG A 193 17.99 -12.14 6.59
N VAL A 194 17.33 -12.51 5.51
CA VAL A 194 15.99 -13.08 5.51
C VAL A 194 16.06 -14.53 5.07
N LEU A 195 15.53 -15.42 5.89
CA LEU A 195 15.59 -16.85 5.72
C LEU A 195 14.18 -17.44 5.68
N SER A 196 13.97 -18.41 4.80
CA SER A 196 12.78 -19.25 4.79
C SER A 196 13.08 -20.54 4.04
N PRO A 197 12.49 -21.68 4.41
CA PRO A 197 12.60 -22.92 3.63
C PRO A 197 12.05 -22.81 2.20
N ALA A 198 11.18 -21.82 1.94
CA ALA A 198 10.62 -21.57 0.61
C ALA A 198 11.55 -20.74 -0.30
N LEU A 199 12.66 -20.24 0.23
CA LEU A 199 13.63 -19.45 -0.54
C LEU A 199 14.82 -20.33 -0.97
N PRO A 200 15.45 -20.03 -2.11
CA PRO A 200 16.63 -20.77 -2.58
C PRO A 200 17.86 -20.57 -1.70
N GLY A 201 17.85 -19.56 -0.84
CA GLY A 201 18.89 -19.19 0.10
C GLY A 201 18.56 -17.92 0.86
N PRO A 202 19.44 -17.47 1.77
CA PRO A 202 19.25 -16.22 2.49
C PRO A 202 19.18 -15.04 1.53
N VAL A 203 18.18 -14.16 1.72
CA VAL A 203 18.04 -12.90 0.97
C VAL A 203 18.56 -11.76 1.85
N SER A 204 19.48 -10.95 1.31
CA SER A 204 20.02 -9.80 2.00
C SER A 204 19.08 -8.61 1.91
N GLY A 205 19.16 -7.72 2.90
CA GLY A 205 18.42 -6.48 2.92
C GLY A 205 18.97 -5.51 3.94
N THR A 206 18.40 -4.31 3.97
CA THR A 206 18.81 -3.23 4.86
C THR A 206 17.59 -2.71 5.63
N VAL A 207 17.75 -2.47 6.93
CA VAL A 207 16.74 -1.83 7.77
C VAL A 207 16.48 -0.43 7.24
N GLU A 208 15.29 -0.20 6.68
CA GLU A 208 14.90 1.11 6.16
C GLU A 208 14.18 1.94 7.23
N SER A 209 13.27 1.32 7.97
CA SER A 209 12.50 2.04 8.99
C SER A 209 12.06 1.14 10.15
N ILE A 210 11.89 1.77 11.30
CA ILE A 210 11.40 1.14 12.53
C ILE A 210 10.00 1.72 12.78
N GLY A 211 9.04 0.85 13.09
CA GLY A 211 7.67 1.23 13.42
C GLY A 211 7.59 2.11 14.66
N LEU A 212 6.61 3.01 14.67
CA LEU A 212 6.38 3.94 15.78
C LEU A 212 5.34 3.43 16.79
N LYS A 213 4.86 2.20 16.61
CA LYS A 213 3.79 1.60 17.41
C LYS A 213 4.21 0.23 17.90
N VAL A 214 4.02 -0.01 19.20
CA VAL A 214 4.10 -1.36 19.77
C VAL A 214 2.78 -2.06 19.50
N GLY A 215 2.85 -3.21 18.85
CA GLY A 215 1.71 -4.07 18.53
C GLY A 215 1.78 -5.41 19.26
N ARG A 216 0.81 -6.27 18.96
CA ARG A 216 0.91 -7.70 19.26
C ARG A 216 1.57 -8.39 18.09
N MET A 217 2.20 -9.54 18.36
CA MET A 217 2.77 -10.37 17.30
C MET A 217 1.66 -10.96 16.42
N ASP A 218 1.73 -10.72 15.12
CA ASP A 218 0.78 -11.24 14.12
C ASP A 218 1.32 -12.53 13.48
N VAL A 219 2.64 -12.66 13.36
CA VAL A 219 3.29 -13.84 12.79
C VAL A 219 3.51 -14.86 13.90
N LEU A 220 2.67 -15.90 13.94
CA LEU A 220 2.75 -16.96 14.94
C LEU A 220 3.90 -17.92 14.61
N GLY A 221 4.76 -18.14 15.59
CA GLY A 221 5.79 -19.19 15.52
C GLY A 221 5.25 -20.59 15.87
N LEU A 222 6.16 -21.53 16.12
CA LEU A 222 5.83 -22.93 16.43
C LEU A 222 5.09 -23.11 17.77
N ASP A 223 5.14 -22.11 18.66
CA ASP A 223 4.42 -22.13 19.95
C ASP A 223 3.48 -20.93 20.08
N PRO A 224 2.23 -21.05 19.62
CA PRO A 224 1.26 -19.95 19.62
C PRO A 224 0.87 -19.45 21.01
N VAL A 225 0.95 -20.31 22.04
CA VAL A 225 0.51 -19.98 23.40
C VAL A 225 1.53 -19.06 24.10
N ALA A 226 2.81 -19.29 23.88
CA ALA A 226 3.87 -18.47 24.46
C ALA A 226 4.00 -17.09 23.79
N GLN A 227 3.52 -16.93 22.57
CA GLN A 227 3.69 -15.72 21.75
C GLN A 227 2.44 -14.82 21.69
N ALA A 228 1.28 -15.32 22.17
CA ALA A 228 0.01 -14.59 22.07
C ALA A 228 -0.02 -13.20 22.75
N ASP A 229 0.86 -12.98 23.76
CA ASP A 229 0.99 -11.72 24.48
C ASP A 229 2.32 -10.97 24.18
N ALA A 230 3.10 -11.46 23.22
CA ALA A 230 4.37 -10.84 22.86
C ALA A 230 4.14 -9.45 22.25
N ARG A 231 4.82 -8.46 22.81
CA ARG A 231 4.82 -7.08 22.30
C ARG A 231 5.97 -6.89 21.32
N VAL A 232 5.63 -6.44 20.14
CA VAL A 232 6.58 -6.29 19.05
C VAL A 232 6.46 -4.94 18.37
N ILE A 233 7.54 -4.55 17.70
CA ILE A 233 7.61 -3.37 16.84
C ILE A 233 7.99 -3.87 15.46
N GLU A 234 7.23 -3.45 14.45
CA GLU A 234 7.52 -3.79 13.05
C GLU A 234 8.75 -3.03 12.58
N VAL A 235 9.70 -3.77 12.02
CA VAL A 235 10.89 -3.22 11.37
C VAL A 235 10.85 -3.58 9.90
N LYS A 236 10.87 -2.56 9.03
CA LYS A 236 10.85 -2.73 7.58
C LYS A 236 12.26 -2.83 7.04
N ILE A 237 12.55 -3.95 6.41
CA ILE A 237 13.83 -4.26 5.81
C ILE A 237 13.63 -4.30 4.30
N LEU A 238 14.23 -3.36 3.61
CA LEU A 238 14.22 -3.34 2.14
C LEU A 238 15.11 -4.47 1.64
N LEU A 239 14.57 -5.33 0.80
CA LEU A 239 15.30 -6.45 0.21
C LEU A 239 16.10 -6.00 -1.00
N ASP A 240 17.33 -6.47 -1.11
CA ASP A 240 18.25 -6.11 -2.20
C ASP A 240 17.81 -6.73 -3.53
N ASP A 241 17.23 -7.94 -3.49
CA ASP A 241 16.70 -8.64 -4.67
C ASP A 241 15.20 -8.93 -4.50
N PRO A 242 14.33 -8.01 -4.93
CA PRO A 242 12.89 -8.23 -4.89
C PRO A 242 12.42 -9.36 -5.81
N GLY A 243 13.17 -9.70 -6.87
CA GLY A 243 12.79 -10.70 -7.85
C GLY A 243 12.61 -12.09 -7.24
N VAL A 244 13.40 -12.44 -6.24
CA VAL A 244 13.34 -13.73 -5.54
C VAL A 244 12.02 -13.92 -4.78
N VAL A 245 11.41 -12.82 -4.29
CA VAL A 245 10.26 -12.84 -3.39
C VAL A 245 9.01 -12.16 -3.93
N SER A 246 9.07 -11.57 -5.12
CA SER A 246 7.97 -10.78 -5.71
C SER A 246 6.64 -11.53 -5.86
N HIS A 247 6.69 -12.85 -5.93
CA HIS A 247 5.54 -13.74 -6.03
C HIS A 247 5.17 -14.44 -4.71
N LEU A 248 5.80 -14.04 -3.60
CA LEU A 248 5.67 -14.68 -2.29
C LEU A 248 5.18 -13.68 -1.22
N THR A 249 4.24 -12.82 -1.58
CA THR A 249 3.59 -11.91 -0.64
C THR A 249 2.98 -12.69 0.52
N ASN A 250 3.16 -12.18 1.75
CA ASN A 250 2.79 -12.84 3.01
C ASN A 250 3.57 -14.13 3.36
N LEU A 251 4.66 -14.44 2.63
CA LEU A 251 5.53 -15.52 3.05
C LEU A 251 6.08 -15.24 4.44
N GLN A 252 5.93 -16.21 5.35
CA GLN A 252 6.57 -16.16 6.66
C GLN A 252 8.07 -16.40 6.53
N VAL A 253 8.84 -15.57 7.20
CA VAL A 253 10.30 -15.58 7.17
C VAL A 253 10.89 -15.40 8.56
N GLU A 254 12.11 -15.88 8.74
CA GLU A 254 12.97 -15.52 9.84
C GLU A 254 13.94 -14.41 9.42
N VAL A 255 14.11 -13.43 10.25
CA VAL A 255 14.94 -12.25 9.98
C VAL A 255 16.04 -12.14 11.02
N GLU A 256 17.27 -12.05 10.55
CA GLU A 256 18.47 -11.82 11.37
C GLU A 256 18.99 -10.40 11.06
N ILE A 257 18.93 -9.50 12.06
CA ILE A 257 19.47 -8.14 11.95
C ILE A 257 20.85 -8.12 12.62
N THR A 258 21.85 -7.66 11.87
CA THR A 258 23.21 -7.51 12.36
C THR A 258 23.39 -6.10 12.94
N PRO A 259 23.81 -5.96 14.20
CA PRO A 259 24.02 -4.66 14.86
C PRO A 259 25.05 -3.78 14.18
#